data_c84c08043b40b1d10dd2b75b44f2b898
#
_entry.id   c84c08043b40b1d10dd2b75b44f2b898
#
_cell.length_a   1.000
_cell.length_b   1.000
_cell.length_c   1.000
_cell.angle_alpha   90.00
_cell.angle_beta   90.00
_cell.angle_gamma   90.00
#
_symmetry.space_group_name_H-M   'P 1'
#
loop_
_entity.id
_entity.type
_entity.pdbx_description
1 polymer ?
#
loop_
_entity_poly.entity_id
_entity_poly.type
_entity_poly.pdbx_seq_one_letter_code
_entity_poly.pdbx_strand_id
1 'polypeptide(L)'
;MIDEDQSDCGKDAKIDYELRLITNMTLELETQLDMKIDVDVKDALKDYLKDIFTDFAHDVDLSFYDTQGDSIRLQHDQHIMDANQQSYTLLLPMREYMHLAAANLVNNPQVSLADDERCHPSKLLQQAADTINSHTTGLFTARLPMDVKDNEDQSFHVKLYMANCAAALVLDNQGYDTQGMQVFTSGFASGFNINDSTFTFGKPSVVKTDELNVKNDRQQCFCSVNFPSREPETTRTVIETEEPFIAQEDENSLWEFQVYVPDPSSAQTRAGRKITRTTLRFRKPLRAGQLRIIKGRVLRDGSIATTISEVSVSVTLDWKPGGEYHPEI
;
A
#
# COMPACT_ATOMS: atom_id res chain seq x y z
N MET A 1 35.27 15.22 -44.27
CA MET A 1 34.23 14.17 -44.45
C MET A 1 34.17 13.47 -43.10
N ILE A 2 33.15 13.80 -42.30
CA ILE A 2 32.92 13.14 -41.04
C ILE A 2 32.19 11.88 -41.44
N ASP A 3 32.84 10.74 -41.31
CA ASP A 3 32.17 9.44 -41.38
C ASP A 3 31.25 9.33 -40.16
N GLU A 4 30.00 9.73 -40.31
CA GLU A 4 28.98 9.39 -39.36
C GLU A 4 28.78 7.88 -39.48
N ASP A 5 29.21 7.18 -38.44
CA ASP A 5 28.96 5.75 -38.29
C ASP A 5 27.45 5.51 -38.20
N GLN A 6 26.86 5.26 -39.36
CA GLN A 6 25.42 4.95 -39.47
C GLN A 6 25.11 3.49 -39.05
N SER A 7 26.09 2.78 -38.51
CA SER A 7 25.90 1.39 -38.08
C SER A 7 25.01 1.27 -36.83
N ASP A 8 24.72 2.38 -36.16
CA ASP A 8 23.88 2.40 -34.93
C ASP A 8 22.48 3.01 -35.14
N CYS A 9 22.03 3.14 -36.37
CA CYS A 9 20.62 3.27 -36.68
C CYS A 9 19.98 1.87 -36.47
N GLY A 10 19.90 1.48 -35.21
CA GLY A 10 19.28 0.22 -34.83
C GLY A 10 17.87 0.15 -35.42
N LYS A 11 17.62 -0.88 -36.22
CA LYS A 11 16.27 -1.20 -36.65
C LYS A 11 15.49 -1.55 -35.39
N ASP A 12 14.46 -0.77 -35.10
CA ASP A 12 13.55 -1.10 -34.03
C ASP A 12 12.91 -2.46 -34.33
N ALA A 13 12.95 -3.34 -33.34
CA ALA A 13 12.21 -4.59 -33.39
C ALA A 13 10.78 -4.37 -32.90
N LYS A 14 9.84 -4.95 -33.64
CA LYS A 14 8.46 -5.01 -33.21
C LYS A 14 8.31 -6.15 -32.21
N ILE A 15 7.80 -5.85 -31.04
CA ILE A 15 7.51 -6.84 -30.01
C ILE A 15 6.03 -6.83 -29.63
N ASP A 16 5.49 -7.99 -29.34
CA ASP A 16 4.20 -8.15 -28.72
C ASP A 16 4.38 -8.23 -27.20
N TYR A 17 3.77 -7.31 -26.51
CA TYR A 17 3.87 -7.18 -25.06
C TYR A 17 2.52 -7.49 -24.43
N GLU A 18 2.46 -8.56 -23.63
CA GLU A 18 1.29 -8.94 -22.87
C GLU A 18 1.52 -8.66 -21.39
N LEU A 19 0.61 -7.88 -20.80
CA LEU A 19 0.64 -7.47 -19.42
C LEU A 19 -0.44 -8.20 -18.63
N ARG A 20 -0.07 -8.73 -17.45
CA ARG A 20 -1.01 -9.37 -16.55
C ARG A 20 -0.77 -8.93 -15.12
N LEU A 21 -1.80 -8.40 -14.46
CA LEU A 21 -1.77 -8.12 -13.05
C LEU A 21 -1.91 -9.43 -12.25
N ILE A 22 -1.06 -9.61 -11.26
CA ILE A 22 -1.10 -10.75 -10.35
C ILE A 22 -1.48 -10.25 -8.97
N THR A 23 -2.69 -10.61 -8.57
CA THR A 23 -3.16 -10.44 -7.22
C THR A 23 -3.51 -11.80 -6.63
N ASN A 24 -2.99 -12.10 -5.44
CA ASN A 24 -3.41 -13.27 -4.68
C ASN A 24 -4.65 -12.97 -3.84
N MET A 25 -5.25 -11.84 -4.06
CA MET A 25 -6.14 -11.16 -3.15
C MET A 25 -7.53 -11.76 -3.13
N THR A 26 -8.01 -12.31 -4.23
CA THR A 26 -9.33 -12.97 -4.23
C THR A 26 -9.33 -14.11 -3.22
N LEU A 27 -8.27 -14.93 -3.21
CA LEU A 27 -8.12 -16.03 -2.26
C LEU A 27 -7.90 -15.52 -0.83
N GLU A 28 -7.07 -14.49 -0.65
CA GLU A 28 -6.82 -13.89 0.66
C GLU A 28 -8.07 -13.23 1.22
N LEU A 29 -8.79 -12.47 0.39
CA LEU A 29 -10.06 -11.85 0.76
C LEU A 29 -11.09 -12.91 1.18
N GLU A 30 -11.26 -13.97 0.42
CA GLU A 30 -12.17 -15.06 0.76
C GLU A 30 -11.75 -15.74 2.06
N THR A 31 -10.45 -16.06 2.23
CA THR A 31 -9.92 -16.67 3.44
C THR A 31 -10.16 -15.81 4.68
N GLN A 32 -9.91 -14.50 4.59
CA GLN A 32 -10.16 -13.58 5.70
C GLN A 32 -11.67 -13.38 5.96
N LEU A 33 -12.48 -13.36 4.92
CA LEU A 33 -13.93 -13.17 5.02
C LEU A 33 -14.66 -14.42 5.54
N ASP A 34 -14.08 -15.61 5.43
CA ASP A 34 -14.59 -16.84 6.04
C ASP A 34 -14.44 -16.87 7.57
N MET A 35 -13.74 -15.92 8.16
CA MET A 35 -13.52 -15.78 9.60
C MET A 35 -14.76 -15.32 10.39
N LYS A 36 -15.97 -15.73 10.03
CA LYS A 36 -17.24 -15.37 10.69
C LYS A 36 -17.44 -13.86 10.85
N ILE A 37 -17.28 -13.14 9.76
CA ILE A 37 -17.59 -11.72 9.67
C ILE A 37 -19.07 -11.58 9.30
N ASP A 38 -19.72 -10.55 9.84
CA ASP A 38 -21.08 -10.20 9.48
C ASP A 38 -21.18 -9.91 7.97
N VAL A 39 -22.29 -10.30 7.34
CA VAL A 39 -22.49 -10.18 5.89
C VAL A 39 -22.40 -8.72 5.44
N ASP A 40 -22.95 -7.79 6.22
CA ASP A 40 -22.95 -6.37 5.86
C ASP A 40 -21.52 -5.79 5.88
N VAL A 41 -20.67 -6.22 6.82
CA VAL A 41 -19.25 -5.87 6.85
C VAL A 41 -18.50 -6.49 5.67
N LYS A 42 -18.79 -7.75 5.37
CA LYS A 42 -18.22 -8.47 4.22
C LYS A 42 -18.50 -7.74 2.91
N ASP A 43 -19.75 -7.33 2.71
CA ASP A 43 -20.17 -6.62 1.51
C ASP A 43 -19.49 -5.23 1.42
N ALA A 44 -19.43 -4.48 2.53
CA ALA A 44 -18.76 -3.19 2.57
C ALA A 44 -17.26 -3.29 2.25
N LEU A 45 -16.57 -4.30 2.79
CA LEU A 45 -15.16 -4.57 2.49
C LEU A 45 -14.95 -4.97 1.02
N LYS A 46 -15.80 -5.83 0.48
CA LYS A 46 -15.72 -6.21 -0.94
C LYS A 46 -15.90 -5.00 -1.85
N ASP A 47 -16.90 -4.16 -1.57
CA ASP A 47 -17.17 -2.96 -2.36
C ASP A 47 -16.01 -1.97 -2.30
N TYR A 48 -15.40 -1.77 -1.13
CA TYR A 48 -14.25 -0.88 -0.96
C TYR A 48 -13.00 -1.41 -1.66
N LEU A 49 -12.75 -2.71 -1.56
CA LEU A 49 -11.51 -3.32 -2.03
C LEU A 49 -11.54 -3.73 -3.50
N LYS A 50 -12.69 -3.75 -4.17
CA LYS A 50 -12.82 -4.21 -5.57
C LYS A 50 -11.93 -3.45 -6.56
N ASP A 51 -11.81 -2.11 -6.38
CA ASP A 51 -11.01 -1.28 -7.27
C ASP A 51 -9.52 -1.28 -6.89
N ILE A 52 -9.21 -1.73 -5.65
CA ILE A 52 -7.85 -1.85 -5.14
C ILE A 52 -7.24 -3.19 -5.55
N PHE A 53 -8.01 -4.26 -5.47
CA PHE A 53 -7.59 -5.61 -5.80
C PHE A 53 -8.14 -6.05 -7.17
N THR A 54 -8.03 -5.16 -8.13
CA THR A 54 -8.48 -5.36 -9.50
C THR A 54 -7.49 -6.20 -10.30
N ASP A 55 -8.01 -6.95 -11.27
CA ASP A 55 -7.20 -7.65 -12.28
C ASP A 55 -6.87 -6.75 -13.49
N PHE A 56 -7.32 -5.49 -13.48
CA PHE A 56 -7.18 -4.55 -14.57
C PHE A 56 -6.32 -3.36 -14.17
N ALA A 57 -5.43 -2.94 -15.08
CA ALA A 57 -4.71 -1.69 -14.96
C ALA A 57 -5.53 -0.55 -15.57
N HIS A 58 -5.58 0.59 -14.86
CA HIS A 58 -6.14 1.83 -15.40
C HIS A 58 -5.10 2.60 -16.20
N ASP A 59 -3.87 2.58 -15.73
CA ASP A 59 -2.70 3.20 -16.32
C ASP A 59 -1.46 2.35 -16.05
N VAL A 60 -0.49 2.43 -16.95
CA VAL A 60 0.78 1.70 -16.83
C VAL A 60 1.92 2.57 -17.30
N ASP A 61 2.96 2.67 -16.50
CA ASP A 61 4.25 3.23 -16.85
C ASP A 61 5.21 2.09 -17.18
N LEU A 62 5.80 2.11 -18.37
CA LEU A 62 6.74 1.13 -18.88
C LEU A 62 8.09 1.79 -19.15
N SER A 63 9.14 1.34 -18.48
CA SER A 63 10.50 1.86 -18.65
C SER A 63 11.46 0.74 -19.05
N PHE A 64 12.28 0.99 -20.05
CA PHE A 64 13.25 0.05 -20.60
C PHE A 64 14.66 0.65 -20.50
N TYR A 65 15.49 0.08 -19.64
CA TYR A 65 16.85 0.53 -19.37
C TYR A 65 17.85 -0.37 -20.07
N ASP A 66 18.72 0.23 -20.90
CA ASP A 66 19.83 -0.48 -21.52
C ASP A 66 20.80 -0.98 -20.44
N THR A 67 21.08 -2.26 -20.44
CA THR A 67 22.03 -2.90 -19.52
C THR A 67 23.42 -3.10 -20.14
N GLN A 68 23.61 -2.72 -21.40
CA GLN A 68 24.90 -2.84 -22.09
C GLN A 68 25.76 -1.59 -21.83
N GLY A 69 26.97 -1.80 -21.36
CA GLY A 69 27.94 -0.74 -21.09
C GLY A 69 28.06 -0.35 -19.61
N ASP A 70 28.88 0.67 -19.34
CA ASP A 70 29.23 1.10 -17.98
C ASP A 70 28.12 1.92 -17.29
N SER A 71 27.10 2.31 -18.00
CA SER A 71 25.98 3.10 -17.44
C SER A 71 24.65 2.60 -17.97
N ILE A 72 23.75 2.30 -17.05
CA ILE A 72 22.35 2.01 -17.36
C ILE A 72 21.70 3.30 -17.88
N ARG A 73 21.11 3.27 -19.07
CA ARG A 73 20.42 4.39 -19.70
C ARG A 73 18.99 4.03 -20.01
N LEU A 74 18.09 4.96 -19.78
CA LEU A 74 16.71 4.85 -20.25
C LEU A 74 16.68 4.94 -21.77
N GLN A 75 16.22 3.88 -22.44
CA GLN A 75 16.10 3.83 -23.91
C GLN A 75 14.68 4.12 -24.36
N HIS A 76 13.70 3.70 -23.58
CA HIS A 76 12.30 3.88 -23.89
C HIS A 76 11.51 4.05 -22.61
N ASP A 77 10.59 4.99 -22.61
CA ASP A 77 9.62 5.24 -21.56
C ASP A 77 8.25 5.49 -22.18
N GLN A 78 7.24 4.79 -21.71
CA GLN A 78 5.90 4.89 -22.23
C GLN A 78 4.88 4.86 -21.12
N HIS A 79 4.05 5.90 -21.10
CA HIS A 79 2.87 5.95 -20.24
C HIS A 79 1.63 5.58 -21.04
N ILE A 80 0.89 4.59 -20.58
CA ILE A 80 -0.34 4.08 -21.20
C ILE A 80 -1.51 4.45 -20.31
N MET A 81 -2.39 5.31 -20.81
CA MET A 81 -3.67 5.64 -20.18
C MET A 81 -4.74 4.67 -20.66
N ASP A 82 -5.68 4.35 -19.79
CA ASP A 82 -6.78 3.43 -20.09
C ASP A 82 -6.29 2.04 -20.52
N ALA A 83 -5.48 1.44 -19.66
CA ALA A 83 -4.84 0.15 -19.91
C ALA A 83 -5.83 -1.05 -19.79
N ASN A 84 -7.04 -0.92 -20.32
CA ASN A 84 -8.01 -2.02 -20.40
C ASN A 84 -7.57 -3.14 -21.34
N GLN A 85 -6.56 -2.88 -22.19
CA GLN A 85 -5.94 -3.86 -23.05
C GLN A 85 -4.83 -4.56 -22.29
N GLN A 86 -4.76 -5.88 -22.46
CA GLN A 86 -3.67 -6.68 -21.87
C GLN A 86 -2.50 -6.87 -22.85
N SER A 87 -2.69 -6.52 -24.13
CA SER A 87 -1.68 -6.71 -25.17
C SER A 87 -1.38 -5.43 -25.90
N TYR A 88 -0.11 -5.11 -26.05
CA TYR A 88 0.42 -3.93 -26.72
C TYR A 88 1.47 -4.32 -27.72
N THR A 89 1.59 -3.57 -28.82
CA THR A 89 2.71 -3.67 -29.73
C THR A 89 3.68 -2.52 -29.42
N LEU A 90 4.92 -2.85 -29.11
CA LEU A 90 6.00 -1.91 -28.85
C LEU A 90 7.06 -1.99 -29.94
N LEU A 91 7.71 -0.85 -30.19
CA LEU A 91 8.89 -0.75 -31.04
C LEU A 91 10.08 -0.40 -30.16
N LEU A 92 11.02 -1.33 -30.03
CA LEU A 92 12.21 -1.18 -29.21
C LEU A 92 13.48 -1.47 -30.01
N PRO A 93 14.56 -0.69 -29.82
CA PRO A 93 15.87 -1.05 -30.33
C PRO A 93 16.29 -2.45 -29.85
N MET A 94 17.02 -3.17 -30.69
CA MET A 94 17.50 -4.52 -30.38
C MET A 94 18.63 -4.45 -29.34
N ARG A 95 18.30 -4.76 -28.09
CA ARG A 95 19.22 -4.70 -26.97
C ARG A 95 18.74 -5.57 -25.81
N GLU A 96 19.63 -5.78 -24.86
CA GLU A 96 19.28 -6.29 -23.54
C GLU A 96 18.79 -5.15 -22.65
N TYR A 97 17.59 -5.31 -22.07
CA TYR A 97 16.98 -4.33 -21.20
C TYR A 97 16.75 -4.88 -19.81
N MET A 98 16.83 -3.99 -18.81
CA MET A 98 16.09 -4.12 -17.57
C MET A 98 14.77 -3.37 -17.76
N HIS A 99 13.67 -4.12 -17.79
CA HIS A 99 12.34 -3.54 -17.88
C HIS A 99 11.74 -3.36 -16.49
N LEU A 100 11.25 -2.14 -16.22
CA LEU A 100 10.48 -1.80 -15.04
C LEU A 100 9.07 -1.39 -15.48
N ALA A 101 8.07 -1.80 -14.71
CA ALA A 101 6.70 -1.36 -14.92
C ALA A 101 6.04 -1.01 -13.60
N ALA A 102 5.20 0.02 -13.63
CA ALA A 102 4.32 0.41 -12.53
C ALA A 102 2.91 0.67 -13.06
N ALA A 103 1.87 0.28 -12.32
CA ALA A 103 0.49 0.42 -12.75
C ALA A 103 -0.40 1.03 -11.66
N ASN A 104 -1.47 1.69 -12.10
CA ASN A 104 -2.54 2.30 -11.30
C ASN A 104 -2.09 3.49 -10.44
N LEU A 105 -1.21 4.33 -10.97
CA LEU A 105 -0.67 5.51 -10.28
C LEU A 105 -1.56 6.75 -10.43
N VAL A 106 -2.20 6.95 -11.59
CA VAL A 106 -2.92 8.20 -11.92
C VAL A 106 -4.03 8.50 -10.92
N ASN A 107 -4.75 7.50 -10.48
CA ASN A 107 -5.85 7.67 -9.52
C ASN A 107 -5.42 7.48 -8.05
N ASN A 108 -4.10 7.51 -7.77
CA ASN A 108 -3.57 7.38 -6.43
C ASN A 108 -2.75 8.62 -6.01
N PRO A 109 -3.41 9.68 -5.51
CA PRO A 109 -2.72 10.92 -5.17
C PRO A 109 -1.75 10.78 -3.99
N GLN A 110 -1.79 9.67 -3.26
CA GLN A 110 -0.92 9.42 -2.11
C GLN A 110 0.46 8.88 -2.52
N VAL A 111 0.61 8.40 -3.76
CA VAL A 111 1.84 7.79 -4.24
C VAL A 111 2.23 8.37 -5.60
N SER A 112 3.49 8.65 -5.79
CA SER A 112 4.07 9.10 -7.05
C SER A 112 5.18 8.17 -7.50
N LEU A 113 5.37 8.08 -8.82
CA LEU A 113 6.55 7.49 -9.41
C LEU A 113 7.65 8.56 -9.45
N ALA A 114 8.76 8.29 -8.81
CA ALA A 114 9.89 9.18 -8.70
C ALA A 114 11.16 8.57 -9.32
N ASP A 115 12.04 9.47 -9.74
CA ASP A 115 13.33 9.08 -10.28
C ASP A 115 14.27 8.60 -9.16
N ASP A 116 15.16 7.71 -9.52
CA ASP A 116 16.33 7.39 -8.72
C ASP A 116 17.43 8.46 -8.91
N GLU A 117 18.61 8.25 -8.31
CA GLU A 117 19.77 9.15 -8.43
C GLU A 117 20.29 9.30 -9.87
N ARG A 118 19.87 8.43 -10.78
CA ARG A 118 20.24 8.43 -12.20
C ARG A 118 19.16 9.01 -13.11
N CYS A 119 18.14 9.66 -12.52
CA CYS A 119 16.96 10.18 -13.22
C CYS A 119 16.16 9.07 -13.91
N HIS A 120 16.01 7.92 -13.25
CA HIS A 120 15.21 6.81 -13.74
C HIS A 120 13.92 6.66 -12.92
N PRO A 121 12.72 6.65 -13.52
CA PRO A 121 11.47 6.42 -12.81
C PRO A 121 11.40 4.98 -12.29
N SER A 122 11.88 4.80 -11.08
CA SER A 122 12.04 3.48 -10.47
C SER A 122 11.60 3.39 -9.02
N LYS A 123 11.09 4.48 -8.44
CA LYS A 123 10.68 4.52 -7.03
C LYS A 123 9.23 4.93 -6.89
N LEU A 124 8.43 4.11 -6.25
CA LEU A 124 7.13 4.53 -5.74
C LEU A 124 7.35 5.21 -4.39
N LEU A 125 7.01 6.49 -4.29
CA LEU A 125 7.15 7.27 -3.06
C LEU A 125 5.78 7.71 -2.56
N GLN A 126 5.55 7.46 -1.28
CA GLN A 126 4.40 7.96 -0.57
C GLN A 126 4.52 9.47 -0.35
N GLN A 127 3.39 10.16 -0.38
CA GLN A 127 3.34 11.59 -0.07
C GLN A 127 3.99 11.88 1.28
N ALA A 128 4.87 12.87 1.32
CA ALA A 128 5.57 13.26 2.54
C ALA A 128 4.67 14.15 3.39
N ALA A 129 3.99 13.56 4.37
CA ALA A 129 3.19 14.25 5.36
C ALA A 129 3.13 13.44 6.66
N ASP A 130 2.89 14.10 7.80
CA ASP A 130 2.74 13.41 9.09
C ASP A 130 1.48 12.53 9.09
N THR A 131 0.41 12.99 8.45
CA THR A 131 -0.81 12.21 8.24
C THR A 131 -1.20 12.24 6.77
N ILE A 132 -1.49 11.08 6.22
CA ILE A 132 -1.93 10.89 4.84
C ILE A 132 -3.25 10.13 4.80
N ASN A 133 -3.91 10.11 3.65
CA ASN A 133 -5.05 9.24 3.42
C ASN A 133 -4.59 7.85 2.96
N SER A 134 -5.51 6.88 3.04
CA SER A 134 -5.37 5.55 2.45
C SER A 134 -5.05 5.63 0.96
N HIS A 135 -4.27 4.69 0.42
CA HIS A 135 -4.11 4.53 -1.02
C HIS A 135 -5.48 4.22 -1.66
N THR A 136 -5.74 4.82 -2.81
CA THR A 136 -7.03 4.72 -3.49
C THR A 136 -7.07 3.66 -4.58
N THR A 137 -5.90 3.12 -4.97
CA THR A 137 -5.77 2.07 -6.00
C THR A 137 -4.82 0.98 -5.56
N GLY A 138 -4.99 -0.22 -6.14
CA GLY A 138 -3.99 -1.27 -6.08
C GLY A 138 -2.81 -0.91 -6.96
N LEU A 139 -1.62 -0.80 -6.37
CA LEU A 139 -0.38 -0.52 -7.07
C LEU A 139 0.29 -1.82 -7.47
N PHE A 140 0.70 -1.94 -8.72
CA PHE A 140 1.37 -3.12 -9.22
C PHE A 140 2.68 -2.76 -9.89
N THR A 141 3.68 -3.62 -9.73
CA THR A 141 5.02 -3.39 -10.28
C THR A 141 5.59 -4.66 -10.89
N ALA A 142 6.47 -4.47 -11.85
CA ALA A 142 7.29 -5.54 -12.42
C ALA A 142 8.73 -5.08 -12.60
N ARG A 143 9.63 -6.05 -12.52
CA ARG A 143 11.04 -5.93 -12.87
C ARG A 143 11.48 -7.22 -13.53
N LEU A 144 11.96 -7.13 -14.74
CA LEU A 144 12.46 -8.30 -15.46
C LEU A 144 13.52 -7.92 -16.50
N PRO A 145 14.51 -8.79 -16.76
CA PRO A 145 15.41 -8.66 -17.90
C PRO A 145 14.64 -9.02 -19.18
N MET A 146 14.90 -8.27 -20.26
CA MET A 146 14.36 -8.53 -21.59
C MET A 146 15.51 -8.49 -22.59
N ASP A 147 15.55 -9.46 -23.49
CA ASP A 147 16.52 -9.52 -24.59
C ASP A 147 15.76 -9.39 -25.91
N VAL A 148 15.82 -8.18 -26.51
CA VAL A 148 15.14 -7.86 -27.78
C VAL A 148 16.09 -8.15 -28.93
N LYS A 149 15.76 -9.17 -29.77
CA LYS A 149 16.59 -9.68 -30.86
C LYS A 149 16.08 -9.31 -32.23
N ASP A 150 16.98 -9.39 -33.23
CA ASP A 150 16.63 -9.20 -34.63
C ASP A 150 15.90 -10.42 -35.21
N ASN A 151 14.96 -10.14 -36.12
CA ASN A 151 14.33 -11.08 -37.03
C ASN A 151 13.35 -12.13 -36.46
N GLU A 152 12.88 -11.98 -35.24
CA GLU A 152 11.85 -12.86 -34.69
C GLU A 152 10.67 -12.02 -34.20
N ASP A 153 9.44 -12.44 -34.47
CA ASP A 153 8.27 -11.95 -33.76
C ASP A 153 8.39 -12.38 -32.30
N GLN A 154 8.75 -11.43 -31.42
CA GLN A 154 8.96 -11.71 -30.01
C GLN A 154 7.73 -11.34 -29.22
N SER A 155 7.34 -12.20 -28.29
CA SER A 155 6.25 -11.98 -27.36
C SER A 155 6.78 -12.05 -25.92
N PHE A 156 6.51 -10.99 -25.14
CA PHE A 156 6.89 -10.90 -23.74
C PHE A 156 5.64 -10.89 -22.87
N HIS A 157 5.55 -11.86 -21.95
CA HIS A 157 4.47 -11.94 -20.97
C HIS A 157 4.93 -11.40 -19.63
N VAL A 158 4.50 -10.18 -19.29
CA VAL A 158 4.95 -9.46 -18.11
C VAL A 158 3.91 -9.55 -17.00
N LYS A 159 4.32 -10.08 -15.85
CA LYS A 159 3.49 -10.17 -14.66
C LYS A 159 3.83 -9.04 -13.71
N LEU A 160 2.85 -8.22 -13.41
CA LEU A 160 2.96 -7.17 -12.38
C LEU A 160 2.39 -7.69 -11.07
N TYR A 161 3.17 -7.54 -10.01
CA TYR A 161 2.79 -7.97 -8.66
C TYR A 161 2.36 -6.79 -7.82
N MET A 162 1.37 -7.01 -6.99
CA MET A 162 0.85 -5.98 -6.09
C MET A 162 1.91 -5.51 -5.11
N ALA A 163 2.03 -4.19 -4.94
CA ALA A 163 3.00 -3.55 -4.06
C ALA A 163 2.40 -3.07 -2.75
N ASN A 164 1.08 -3.02 -2.61
CA ASN A 164 0.41 -2.59 -1.38
C ASN A 164 -0.37 -3.73 -0.70
N CYS A 165 -0.83 -3.46 0.52
CA CYS A 165 -1.60 -4.35 1.37
C CYS A 165 -2.79 -3.60 1.97
N ALA A 166 -3.72 -4.31 2.60
CA ALA A 166 -4.86 -3.70 3.26
C ALA A 166 -5.01 -4.16 4.72
N ALA A 167 -5.39 -3.22 5.59
CA ALA A 167 -5.69 -3.48 6.99
C ALA A 167 -7.11 -2.99 7.30
N ALA A 168 -7.94 -3.84 7.88
CA ALA A 168 -9.30 -3.51 8.29
C ALA A 168 -9.52 -3.77 9.78
N LEU A 169 -10.19 -2.82 10.44
CA LEU A 169 -10.62 -2.93 11.82
C LEU A 169 -12.14 -2.95 11.87
N VAL A 170 -12.70 -4.04 12.37
CA VAL A 170 -14.15 -4.24 12.54
C VAL A 170 -14.46 -4.14 14.03
N LEU A 171 -15.29 -3.19 14.41
CA LEU A 171 -15.64 -2.91 15.79
C LEU A 171 -17.13 -3.14 16.03
N ASP A 172 -17.46 -3.95 17.04
CA ASP A 172 -18.80 -4.00 17.61
C ASP A 172 -18.92 -2.85 18.63
N ASN A 173 -19.79 -1.89 18.35
CA ASN A 173 -20.00 -0.72 19.21
C ASN A 173 -20.83 -1.02 20.46
N GLN A 174 -21.33 -2.24 20.62
CA GLN A 174 -22.14 -2.68 21.77
C GLN A 174 -23.39 -1.81 22.00
N GLY A 175 -23.84 -1.04 21.00
CA GLY A 175 -24.90 -0.05 21.13
C GLY A 175 -24.51 1.24 21.81
N TYR A 176 -23.21 1.48 22.05
CA TYR A 176 -22.70 2.77 22.49
C TYR A 176 -22.68 3.78 21.36
N ASP A 177 -22.84 5.07 21.71
CA ASP A 177 -22.66 6.17 20.77
C ASP A 177 -21.17 6.41 20.50
N THR A 178 -20.74 6.02 19.31
CA THR A 178 -19.36 6.14 18.84
C THR A 178 -19.20 7.19 17.74
N GLN A 179 -20.20 8.09 17.63
CA GLN A 179 -20.13 9.19 16.65
C GLN A 179 -18.86 10.04 16.86
N GLY A 180 -18.12 10.25 15.77
CA GLY A 180 -16.85 10.98 15.79
C GLY A 180 -15.63 10.13 16.12
N MET A 181 -15.77 8.79 16.15
CA MET A 181 -14.62 7.89 16.24
C MET A 181 -13.69 8.11 15.04
N GLN A 182 -12.39 8.09 15.30
CA GLN A 182 -11.36 8.15 14.27
C GLN A 182 -10.38 7.01 14.45
N VAL A 183 -9.94 6.46 13.32
CA VAL A 183 -9.01 5.35 13.30
C VAL A 183 -7.87 5.68 12.34
N PHE A 184 -6.66 5.41 12.78
CA PHE A 184 -5.45 5.61 12.01
C PHE A 184 -4.60 4.34 12.05
N THR A 185 -3.73 4.17 11.06
CA THR A 185 -2.72 3.12 11.04
C THR A 185 -1.33 3.72 10.88
N SER A 186 -0.33 3.03 11.42
CA SER A 186 1.09 3.37 11.23
C SER A 186 1.96 2.12 11.20
N GLY A 187 3.24 2.27 10.89
CA GLY A 187 4.17 1.16 10.82
C GLY A 187 4.37 0.58 9.41
N PHE A 188 4.00 1.33 8.38
CA PHE A 188 4.08 0.91 6.97
C PHE A 188 5.24 1.60 6.25
N ALA A 189 5.70 0.99 5.16
CA ALA A 189 6.75 1.56 4.33
C ALA A 189 6.31 2.90 3.72
N SER A 190 7.26 3.80 3.52
CA SER A 190 7.08 5.10 2.88
C SER A 190 7.38 5.08 1.38
N GLY A 191 7.86 3.97 0.86
CA GLY A 191 8.17 3.81 -0.55
C GLY A 191 8.56 2.40 -0.94
N PHE A 192 8.65 2.19 -2.24
CA PHE A 192 9.07 0.93 -2.85
C PHE A 192 10.02 1.20 -4.00
N ASN A 193 11.20 0.60 -3.98
CA ASN A 193 12.15 0.66 -5.08
C ASN A 193 11.91 -0.53 -6.01
N ILE A 194 11.42 -0.27 -7.22
CA ILE A 194 11.10 -1.29 -8.21
C ILE A 194 12.36 -1.99 -8.69
N ASN A 195 13.47 -1.25 -8.76
CA ASN A 195 14.73 -1.74 -9.34
C ASN A 195 15.36 -2.88 -8.55
N ASP A 196 15.21 -2.90 -7.24
CA ASP A 196 15.71 -3.97 -6.37
C ASP A 196 14.60 -4.72 -5.59
N SER A 197 13.35 -4.32 -5.83
CA SER A 197 12.17 -4.90 -5.17
C SER A 197 12.21 -4.75 -3.65
N THR A 198 12.70 -3.61 -3.14
CA THR A 198 12.81 -3.33 -1.71
C THR A 198 11.87 -2.23 -1.26
N PHE A 199 11.30 -2.38 -0.05
CA PHE A 199 10.51 -1.35 0.60
C PHE A 199 11.41 -0.42 1.41
N THR A 200 11.13 0.88 1.31
CA THR A 200 11.85 1.92 2.06
C THR A 200 11.03 2.31 3.29
N PHE A 201 11.68 2.31 4.44
CA PHE A 201 11.10 2.76 5.70
C PHE A 201 11.81 4.04 6.13
N GLY A 202 11.15 5.16 5.97
CA GLY A 202 11.61 6.47 6.39
C GLY A 202 10.88 6.95 7.65
N LYS A 203 10.72 8.27 7.79
CA LYS A 203 9.83 8.84 8.80
C LYS A 203 8.44 8.25 8.60
N PRO A 204 7.87 7.56 9.59
CA PRO A 204 6.57 6.92 9.43
C PRO A 204 5.49 7.99 9.24
N SER A 205 4.62 7.76 8.27
CA SER A 205 3.37 8.50 8.15
C SER A 205 2.27 7.76 8.89
N VAL A 206 1.40 8.52 9.50
CA VAL A 206 0.13 7.98 10.00
C VAL A 206 -0.88 8.03 8.88
N VAL A 207 -1.53 6.90 8.62
CA VAL A 207 -2.55 6.78 7.57
C VAL A 207 -3.93 6.85 8.20
N LYS A 208 -4.73 7.81 7.77
CA LYS A 208 -6.14 7.88 8.14
C LYS A 208 -6.89 6.78 7.42
N THR A 209 -7.61 5.96 8.19
CA THR A 209 -8.46 4.91 7.61
C THR A 209 -9.75 5.50 7.07
N ASP A 210 -10.33 4.83 6.08
CA ASP A 210 -11.67 5.12 5.59
C ASP A 210 -12.70 4.35 6.41
N GLU A 211 -13.75 5.04 6.88
CA GLU A 211 -14.90 4.41 7.50
C GLU A 211 -15.83 3.89 6.41
N LEU A 212 -16.09 2.58 6.42
CA LEU A 212 -16.92 1.93 5.41
C LEU A 212 -18.40 1.97 5.81
N ASN A 213 -19.25 2.13 4.82
CA ASN A 213 -20.70 2.15 5.03
C ASN A 213 -21.24 0.72 5.29
N VAL A 214 -21.30 0.33 6.55
CA VAL A 214 -21.87 -0.93 7.01
C VAL A 214 -23.36 -0.71 7.32
N LYS A 215 -24.25 -1.53 6.77
CA LYS A 215 -25.70 -1.42 7.00
C LYS A 215 -26.16 -1.77 8.42
N ASN A 216 -25.27 -2.40 9.20
CA ASN A 216 -25.53 -2.81 10.57
C ASN A 216 -25.07 -1.72 11.55
N ASP A 217 -26.01 -1.07 12.24
CA ASP A 217 -25.73 0.02 13.20
C ASP A 217 -24.87 -0.39 14.41
N ARG A 218 -24.70 -1.69 14.65
CA ARG A 218 -23.85 -2.19 15.74
C ARG A 218 -22.41 -2.42 15.35
N GLN A 219 -22.11 -2.35 14.07
CA GLN A 219 -20.77 -2.61 13.57
C GLN A 219 -20.25 -1.42 12.79
N GLN A 220 -19.00 -1.10 13.02
CA GLN A 220 -18.24 -0.11 12.26
C GLN A 220 -17.03 -0.81 11.66
N CYS A 221 -16.71 -0.46 10.43
CA CYS A 221 -15.57 -1.01 9.73
C CYS A 221 -14.70 0.13 9.20
N PHE A 222 -13.44 0.08 9.55
CA PHE A 222 -12.41 1.02 9.11
C PHE A 222 -11.38 0.27 8.29
N CYS A 223 -11.01 0.78 7.13
CA CYS A 223 -10.03 0.12 6.27
C CYS A 223 -9.00 1.13 5.77
N SER A 224 -7.77 0.67 5.60
CA SER A 224 -6.71 1.42 4.95
C SER A 224 -5.90 0.52 4.04
N VAL A 225 -5.41 1.11 2.95
CA VAL A 225 -4.49 0.49 1.99
C VAL A 225 -3.17 1.22 2.06
N ASN A 226 -2.10 0.48 2.23
CA ASN A 226 -0.76 0.99 2.51
C ASN A 226 0.30 0.19 1.76
N PHE A 227 1.53 0.64 1.73
CA PHE A 227 2.67 -0.24 1.52
C PHE A 227 2.79 -1.25 2.67
N PRO A 228 3.52 -2.35 2.50
CA PRO A 228 3.71 -3.36 3.55
C PRO A 228 4.33 -2.81 4.83
N SER A 229 4.07 -3.51 5.93
CA SER A 229 4.77 -3.28 7.19
C SER A 229 6.20 -3.82 7.16
N ARG A 230 7.01 -3.48 8.17
CA ARG A 230 8.30 -4.14 8.38
C ARG A 230 8.12 -5.65 8.58
N GLU A 231 9.15 -6.40 8.17
CA GLU A 231 9.35 -7.77 8.57
C GLU A 231 10.05 -7.82 9.94
N PRO A 232 9.84 -8.88 10.73
CA PRO A 232 10.65 -9.11 11.93
C PRO A 232 12.13 -9.12 11.56
N GLU A 233 12.98 -8.50 12.34
CA GLU A 233 14.41 -8.51 12.12
C GLU A 233 14.93 -9.95 12.15
N THR A 234 15.14 -10.51 10.98
CA THR A 234 16.06 -11.64 10.84
C THR A 234 17.45 -11.04 10.72
N THR A 235 18.39 -11.50 11.49
CA THR A 235 19.75 -11.04 11.76
C THR A 235 20.63 -10.64 10.55
N ARG A 236 20.07 -10.31 9.40
CA ARG A 236 20.80 -10.06 8.14
C ARG A 236 20.46 -8.77 7.38
N THR A 237 19.51 -7.97 7.83
CA THR A 237 19.22 -6.70 7.17
C THR A 237 19.25 -5.58 8.20
N VAL A 238 20.43 -5.05 8.43
CA VAL A 238 20.60 -3.77 9.12
C VAL A 238 20.12 -2.71 8.14
N ILE A 239 18.87 -2.28 8.27
CA ILE A 239 18.42 -1.04 7.66
C ILE A 239 18.74 0.02 8.71
N GLU A 240 19.80 0.78 8.47
CA GLU A 240 20.12 1.97 9.26
C GLU A 240 19.00 3.00 9.06
N THR A 241 18.01 2.99 9.92
CA THR A 241 17.08 4.09 10.08
C THR A 241 17.43 4.79 11.39
N GLU A 242 17.70 6.08 11.33
CA GLU A 242 18.11 6.89 12.48
C GLU A 242 17.04 7.02 13.57
N GLU A 243 15.79 6.57 13.32
CA GLU A 243 14.71 6.66 14.30
C GLU A 243 13.89 5.37 14.39
N PRO A 244 13.40 5.00 15.57
CA PRO A 244 12.54 3.84 15.73
C PRO A 244 11.23 4.04 14.96
N PHE A 245 10.91 3.07 14.11
CA PHE A 245 9.77 3.11 13.19
C PHE A 245 8.39 3.05 13.89
N ILE A 246 8.33 2.54 15.10
CA ILE A 246 7.13 2.41 15.93
C ILE A 246 7.45 2.87 17.34
N ALA A 247 6.46 3.44 18.02
CA ALA A 247 6.61 3.92 19.38
C ALA A 247 7.35 2.94 20.28
N GLN A 248 8.29 3.43 21.07
CA GLN A 248 9.27 2.69 21.86
C GLN A 248 8.68 1.72 22.91
N GLU A 249 7.38 1.69 23.11
CA GLU A 249 6.74 0.89 24.16
C GLU A 249 6.65 -0.63 23.84
N ASP A 250 6.76 -1.02 22.56
CA ASP A 250 6.81 -2.42 22.16
C ASP A 250 7.75 -2.60 20.95
N GLU A 251 9.02 -2.87 21.19
CA GLU A 251 10.07 -3.07 20.17
C GLU A 251 9.79 -4.21 19.18
N ASN A 252 8.85 -5.11 19.51
CA ASN A 252 8.46 -6.21 18.63
C ASN A 252 7.26 -5.90 17.76
N SER A 253 6.71 -4.69 17.86
CA SER A 253 5.57 -4.25 17.09
C SER A 253 6.00 -3.84 15.68
N LEU A 254 5.26 -4.29 14.66
CA LEU A 254 5.58 -4.03 13.26
C LEU A 254 4.66 -2.97 12.62
N TRP A 255 3.42 -2.90 13.08
CA TRP A 255 2.43 -1.93 12.68
C TRP A 255 1.32 -1.83 13.73
N GLU A 256 0.49 -0.79 13.66
CA GLU A 256 -0.54 -0.55 14.67
C GLU A 256 -1.80 0.10 14.11
N PHE A 257 -2.92 -0.04 14.85
CA PHE A 257 -4.06 0.85 14.78
C PHE A 257 -4.09 1.77 15.99
N GLN A 258 -4.35 3.04 15.78
CA GLN A 258 -4.68 4.03 16.79
C GLN A 258 -6.16 4.39 16.68
N VAL A 259 -6.93 4.13 17.72
CA VAL A 259 -8.38 4.32 17.74
C VAL A 259 -8.74 5.38 18.77
N TYR A 260 -9.40 6.42 18.33
CA TYR A 260 -9.86 7.54 19.14
C TYR A 260 -11.38 7.49 19.24
N VAL A 261 -11.89 7.19 20.41
CA VAL A 261 -13.34 7.05 20.65
C VAL A 261 -13.79 8.14 21.61
N PRO A 262 -14.78 8.97 21.26
CA PRO A 262 -15.46 9.84 22.23
C PRO A 262 -16.08 8.96 23.31
N ASP A 263 -15.67 9.14 24.58
CA ASP A 263 -16.10 8.30 25.70
C ASP A 263 -17.65 8.27 25.80
N PRO A 264 -18.27 7.09 25.53
CA PRO A 264 -19.74 6.97 25.53
C PRO A 264 -20.36 7.23 26.90
N SER A 265 -19.58 7.05 27.96
CA SER A 265 -20.05 7.25 29.34
C SER A 265 -19.94 8.72 29.80
N SER A 266 -19.20 9.57 29.09
CA SER A 266 -19.01 10.97 29.46
C SER A 266 -20.17 11.84 29.00
N ALA A 267 -20.60 12.77 29.87
CA ALA A 267 -21.58 13.77 29.48
C ALA A 267 -21.00 14.72 28.43
N GLN A 268 -21.81 15.10 27.46
CA GLN A 268 -21.43 16.13 26.50
C GLN A 268 -21.35 17.46 27.20
N THR A 269 -20.14 18.02 27.32
CA THR A 269 -19.89 19.34 27.89
C THR A 269 -19.63 20.36 26.79
N ARG A 270 -19.57 21.69 27.17
CA ARG A 270 -19.12 22.74 26.22
C ARG A 270 -17.70 22.51 25.71
N ALA A 271 -16.88 21.73 26.42
CA ALA A 271 -15.53 21.36 26.04
C ALA A 271 -15.46 20.08 25.18
N GLY A 272 -16.61 19.49 24.82
CA GLY A 272 -16.71 18.23 24.11
C GLY A 272 -16.79 17.02 25.05
N ARG A 273 -16.84 15.81 24.45
CA ARG A 273 -16.70 14.53 25.18
C ARG A 273 -15.21 14.26 25.43
N LYS A 274 -14.92 13.58 26.52
CA LYS A 274 -13.61 12.97 26.72
C LYS A 274 -13.33 11.98 25.60
N ILE A 275 -12.09 11.81 25.21
CA ILE A 275 -11.69 10.85 24.17
C ILE A 275 -10.80 9.80 24.82
N THR A 276 -11.11 8.55 24.51
CA THR A 276 -10.27 7.42 24.88
C THR A 276 -9.46 7.01 23.65
N ARG A 277 -8.14 6.99 23.79
CA ARG A 277 -7.24 6.46 22.77
C ARG A 277 -6.88 5.02 23.12
N THR A 278 -7.06 4.10 22.16
CA THR A 278 -6.58 2.73 22.23
C THR A 278 -5.59 2.50 21.10
N THR A 279 -4.41 1.95 21.41
CA THR A 279 -3.44 1.54 20.42
C THR A 279 -3.36 0.01 20.40
N LEU A 280 -3.61 -0.58 19.22
CA LEU A 280 -3.53 -2.02 18.96
C LEU A 280 -2.26 -2.28 18.15
N ARG A 281 -1.26 -2.98 18.73
CA ARG A 281 0.04 -3.24 18.13
C ARG A 281 0.17 -4.68 17.68
N PHE A 282 0.68 -4.87 16.47
CA PHE A 282 0.75 -6.17 15.79
C PHE A 282 2.19 -6.61 15.57
N ARG A 283 2.50 -7.83 15.97
CA ARG A 283 3.83 -8.46 15.83
C ARG A 283 3.97 -9.31 14.57
N LYS A 284 2.88 -9.53 13.84
CA LYS A 284 2.91 -10.21 12.55
C LYS A 284 2.97 -9.19 11.43
N PRO A 285 3.89 -9.37 10.46
CA PRO A 285 3.98 -8.47 9.33
C PRO A 285 2.72 -8.55 8.46
N LEU A 286 2.42 -7.44 7.79
CA LEU A 286 1.41 -7.34 6.77
C LEU A 286 2.10 -7.10 5.44
N ARG A 287 2.13 -8.12 4.60
CA ARG A 287 2.89 -8.15 3.34
C ARG A 287 2.07 -7.64 2.17
N ALA A 288 2.77 -7.31 1.07
CA ALA A 288 2.13 -6.96 -0.19
C ALA A 288 1.15 -8.05 -0.65
N GLY A 289 0.01 -7.62 -1.19
CA GLY A 289 -1.07 -8.51 -1.63
C GLY A 289 -1.84 -9.17 -0.49
N GLN A 290 -1.64 -8.79 0.77
CA GLN A 290 -2.39 -9.34 1.90
C GLN A 290 -3.46 -8.36 2.42
N LEU A 291 -4.56 -8.93 2.88
CA LEU A 291 -5.56 -8.26 3.70
C LEU A 291 -5.52 -8.85 5.11
N ARG A 292 -5.52 -7.98 6.12
CA ARG A 292 -5.71 -8.41 7.51
C ARG A 292 -6.93 -7.73 8.12
N ILE A 293 -7.84 -8.54 8.65
CA ILE A 293 -9.05 -8.08 9.32
C ILE A 293 -8.91 -8.33 10.82
N ILE A 294 -9.02 -7.26 11.58
CA ILE A 294 -8.96 -7.26 13.04
C ILE A 294 -10.36 -7.02 13.58
N LYS A 295 -10.77 -7.82 14.55
CA LYS A 295 -12.04 -7.67 15.23
C LYS A 295 -11.85 -7.17 16.65
N GLY A 296 -12.66 -6.20 17.04
CA GLY A 296 -12.68 -5.67 18.37
C GLY A 296 -14.09 -5.28 18.79
N ARG A 297 -14.22 -4.85 20.02
CA ARG A 297 -15.45 -4.28 20.57
C ARG A 297 -15.14 -3.02 21.34
N VAL A 298 -16.02 -2.05 21.27
CA VAL A 298 -15.96 -0.84 22.08
C VAL A 298 -16.45 -1.16 23.48
N LEU A 299 -15.71 -0.73 24.50
CA LEU A 299 -16.10 -0.85 25.90
C LEU A 299 -16.78 0.45 26.37
N ARG A 300 -17.35 0.39 27.58
CA ARG A 300 -18.11 1.51 28.16
C ARG A 300 -17.30 2.80 28.30
N ASP A 301 -16.01 2.70 28.53
CA ASP A 301 -15.07 3.82 28.68
C ASP A 301 -14.50 4.31 27.33
N GLY A 302 -14.94 3.75 26.21
CA GLY A 302 -14.44 4.04 24.87
C GLY A 302 -13.17 3.26 24.49
N SER A 303 -12.61 2.46 25.39
CA SER A 303 -11.47 1.61 25.03
C SER A 303 -11.87 0.46 24.10
N ILE A 304 -10.90 -0.08 23.37
CA ILE A 304 -11.13 -1.21 22.47
C ILE A 304 -10.55 -2.47 23.08
N ALA A 305 -11.38 -3.53 23.13
CA ALA A 305 -10.96 -4.86 23.48
C ALA A 305 -10.91 -5.75 22.22
N THR A 306 -9.87 -6.57 22.11
CA THR A 306 -9.73 -7.59 21.07
C THR A 306 -9.45 -8.95 21.68
N THR A 307 -9.83 -10.01 20.98
CA THR A 307 -9.57 -11.41 21.38
C THR A 307 -8.33 -12.00 20.72
N ILE A 308 -7.61 -11.24 19.92
CA ILE A 308 -6.45 -11.71 19.17
C ILE A 308 -5.23 -11.74 20.10
N SER A 309 -4.68 -12.93 20.34
CA SER A 309 -3.57 -13.17 21.28
C SER A 309 -2.22 -12.54 20.87
N GLU A 310 -2.08 -12.12 19.61
CA GLU A 310 -0.84 -11.55 19.04
C GLU A 310 -0.82 -10.02 19.04
N VAL A 311 -1.78 -9.41 19.72
CA VAL A 311 -1.95 -7.96 19.77
C VAL A 311 -1.68 -7.48 21.18
N SER A 312 -0.77 -6.53 21.35
CA SER A 312 -0.66 -5.76 22.60
C SER A 312 -1.59 -4.53 22.52
N VAL A 313 -2.23 -4.23 23.65
CA VAL A 313 -3.22 -3.15 23.74
C VAL A 313 -2.75 -2.16 24.79
N SER A 314 -2.61 -0.88 24.42
CA SER A 314 -2.46 0.21 25.36
C SER A 314 -3.66 1.16 25.28
N VAL A 315 -4.08 1.68 26.44
CA VAL A 315 -5.25 2.57 26.55
C VAL A 315 -4.84 3.83 27.30
N THR A 316 -5.16 5.00 26.71
CA THR A 316 -5.03 6.29 27.36
C THR A 316 -6.43 6.89 27.55
N LEU A 317 -6.81 7.11 28.79
CA LEU A 317 -8.09 7.71 29.14
C LEU A 317 -7.94 9.23 29.26
N ASP A 318 -9.05 9.97 29.09
CA ASP A 318 -9.10 11.43 29.24
C ASP A 318 -8.15 12.20 28.30
N TRP A 319 -7.96 11.70 27.09
CA TRP A 319 -7.28 12.47 26.06
C TRP A 319 -7.95 13.82 25.87
N LYS A 320 -7.18 14.92 25.92
CA LYS A 320 -7.74 16.26 25.80
C LYS A 320 -8.32 16.46 24.40
N PRO A 321 -9.60 16.80 24.25
CA PRO A 321 -10.15 17.11 22.93
C PRO A 321 -9.52 18.43 22.45
N GLY A 322 -8.52 18.34 21.59
CA GLY A 322 -8.09 19.42 20.71
C GLY A 322 -8.88 19.31 19.41
N GLY A 323 -9.26 20.41 18.78
CA GLY A 323 -10.06 20.38 17.56
C GLY A 323 -9.46 19.57 16.39
N GLU A 324 -8.21 19.15 16.50
CA GLU A 324 -7.51 18.21 15.59
C GLU A 324 -6.90 17.09 16.43
N TYR A 325 -7.10 15.86 15.96
CA TYR A 325 -6.41 14.71 16.52
C TYR A 325 -4.98 14.69 15.95
N HIS A 326 -4.01 14.65 16.85
CA HIS A 326 -2.62 14.47 16.48
C HIS A 326 -2.22 13.03 16.84
N PRO A 327 -2.32 12.08 15.89
CA PRO A 327 -1.86 10.72 16.10
C PRO A 327 -0.37 10.75 16.47
N GLU A 328 0.03 9.93 17.42
CA GLU A 328 1.46 9.78 17.73
C GLU A 328 2.14 9.02 16.59
N ILE A 329 3.27 9.55 16.15
CA ILE A 329 4.11 8.97 15.10
C ILE A 329 5.23 8.16 15.75
#